data_1ea5fb1e979c68fcdec5010b8063f268
#
_entry.id   1ea5fb1e979c68fcdec5010b8063f268
#
_cell.length_a   1.000
_cell.length_b   1.000
_cell.length_c   1.000
_cell.angle_alpha   90.00
_cell.angle_beta   90.00
_cell.angle_gamma   90.00
#
_symmetry.space_group_name_H-M   'P 1'
#
loop_
_entity.id
_entity.type
_entity.pdbx_description
1 polymer ?
#
loop_
_entity_poly.entity_id
_entity_poly.type
_entity_poly.pdbx_seq_one_letter_code
_entity_poly.pdbx_strand_id
1 'polypeptide(L)'
;MLTASLLAAPARGEETTPARPSFERLRQDEDWSALCDPAHRMRWFDALKCVPLSAGRATWLSLGGEVRERYEYTHHPLWGEDPQDKHGVFLQRYILHSDLHLGLHLRLFGQLYSALEDGRAGPPSPSEENRLDLQQGFLDLSTPLGVGASATLRVGRQELRYGSARLVDVREGPNVRRKFDGGRARIAVGGWQVDGIAVRPTRIEPGVFDDDINDAQALWGAYAVGRSPAWLPFGSSLDLYYLGYTEEEARFDQGTAQETRHTVGLRLWGERSGWDWNWEFIYQFGRFGRGDIRAWSVASETGYTARATPWSPRLGLSANIASGDRNPADRDLQTFNPLFPRGNYFSELALLGPRNFFNLHPALTVHPTARLSLTADVDCFWRLEHDDGIYSPSGRLLRSGRGSAARYVSTEFSLNATWQIDPNMSLTGIYAHSFPGAFVTQTGPAKDIDFLEITLTAQF
;
A
#
# COMPACT_ATOMS: atom_id res chain seq x y z
N MET A 1 -1.69 -9.89 -4.15
CA MET A 1 -2.27 -10.23 -5.47
C MET A 1 -3.10 -9.06 -5.97
N LEU A 2 -2.69 -8.44 -7.06
CA LEU A 2 -3.46 -7.37 -7.72
C LEU A 2 -4.41 -8.02 -8.72
N THR A 3 -5.68 -8.16 -8.37
CA THR A 3 -6.71 -8.41 -9.37
C THR A 3 -7.14 -7.07 -9.93
N ALA A 4 -6.54 -6.67 -11.05
CA ALA A 4 -7.09 -5.61 -11.88
C ALA A 4 -8.30 -6.21 -12.62
N SER A 5 -9.52 -5.85 -12.25
CA SER A 5 -10.70 -6.14 -13.04
C SER A 5 -10.62 -5.37 -14.35
N LEU A 6 -10.19 -6.04 -15.41
CA LEU A 6 -10.27 -5.56 -16.79
C LEU A 6 -11.76 -5.59 -17.20
N LEU A 7 -12.33 -4.42 -17.45
CA LEU A 7 -13.58 -4.28 -18.18
C LEU A 7 -13.40 -4.80 -19.62
N ALA A 8 -13.74 -6.06 -19.85
CA ALA A 8 -13.94 -6.60 -21.18
C ALA A 8 -15.32 -6.13 -21.68
N ALA A 9 -15.36 -5.52 -22.85
CA ALA A 9 -16.63 -5.18 -23.51
C ALA A 9 -17.40 -6.48 -23.82
N PRO A 10 -18.71 -6.58 -23.52
CA PRO A 10 -19.49 -7.79 -23.75
C PRO A 10 -19.81 -7.95 -25.23
N ALA A 11 -19.61 -9.19 -25.74
CA ALA A 11 -20.25 -9.66 -26.94
C ALA A 11 -21.75 -9.78 -26.68
N ARG A 12 -22.59 -9.31 -27.60
CA ARG A 12 -24.05 -9.36 -27.50
C ARG A 12 -24.53 -10.81 -27.40
N GLY A 13 -25.31 -11.10 -26.33
CA GLY A 13 -26.29 -12.19 -26.34
C GLY A 13 -26.15 -13.26 -25.27
N GLU A 14 -26.06 -12.86 -23.99
CA GLU A 14 -26.54 -13.63 -22.84
C GLU A 14 -26.76 -12.61 -21.72
N GLU A 15 -27.94 -12.64 -21.10
CA GLU A 15 -28.19 -11.89 -19.85
C GLU A 15 -27.32 -12.52 -18.76
N THR A 16 -26.06 -12.13 -18.72
CA THR A 16 -25.18 -12.49 -17.60
C THR A 16 -25.66 -11.71 -16.38
N THR A 17 -26.14 -12.39 -15.37
CA THR A 17 -26.34 -11.84 -14.03
C THR A 17 -25.08 -11.00 -13.70
N PRO A 18 -25.22 -9.69 -13.41
CA PRO A 18 -24.06 -8.87 -13.13
C PRO A 18 -23.27 -9.50 -11.99
N ALA A 19 -21.95 -9.64 -12.19
CA ALA A 19 -21.09 -10.19 -11.17
C ALA A 19 -21.26 -9.37 -9.88
N ARG A 20 -21.40 -10.05 -8.74
CA ARG A 20 -21.51 -9.38 -7.44
C ARG A 20 -20.31 -8.46 -7.25
N PRO A 21 -20.50 -7.20 -6.81
CA PRO A 21 -19.39 -6.32 -6.44
C PRO A 21 -18.49 -6.97 -5.38
N SER A 22 -17.19 -6.71 -5.49
CA SER A 22 -16.18 -7.16 -4.52
C SER A 22 -15.90 -6.08 -3.47
N PHE A 23 -15.39 -6.50 -2.33
CA PHE A 23 -14.79 -5.58 -1.39
C PHE A 23 -13.46 -5.07 -1.94
N GLU A 24 -13.28 -3.76 -1.93
CA GLU A 24 -12.07 -3.11 -2.40
C GLU A 24 -11.16 -2.74 -1.22
N ARG A 25 -9.87 -2.64 -1.48
CA ARG A 25 -8.90 -2.20 -0.46
C ARG A 25 -9.20 -0.78 0.05
N LEU A 26 -9.59 0.10 -0.86
CA LEU A 26 -10.11 1.43 -0.55
C LEU A 26 -11.64 1.37 -0.55
N ARG A 27 -12.27 1.45 0.60
CA ARG A 27 -13.74 1.32 0.76
C ARG A 27 -14.52 2.33 -0.07
N GLN A 28 -13.94 3.52 -0.31
CA GLN A 28 -14.56 4.52 -1.16
C GLN A 28 -14.56 4.17 -2.66
N ASP A 29 -13.84 3.15 -3.09
CA ASP A 29 -13.81 2.69 -4.49
C ASP A 29 -14.78 1.52 -4.74
N GLU A 30 -15.51 1.06 -3.71
CA GLU A 30 -16.58 0.06 -3.83
C GLU A 30 -17.80 0.65 -4.54
N ASP A 31 -18.35 -0.07 -5.52
CA ASP A 31 -19.60 0.27 -6.19
C ASP A 31 -20.68 -0.80 -5.92
N TRP A 32 -21.58 -0.49 -5.01
CA TRP A 32 -22.68 -1.36 -4.62
C TRP A 32 -24.00 -1.03 -5.32
N SER A 33 -23.99 -0.16 -6.31
CA SER A 33 -25.21 0.32 -7.01
C SER A 33 -26.05 -0.81 -7.62
N ALA A 34 -25.42 -1.91 -8.06
CA ALA A 34 -26.12 -3.09 -8.55
C ALA A 34 -27.07 -3.72 -7.49
N LEU A 35 -26.77 -3.60 -6.19
CA LEU A 35 -27.60 -4.11 -5.09
C LEU A 35 -28.79 -3.20 -4.76
N CYS A 36 -28.94 -2.07 -5.44
CA CYS A 36 -30.18 -1.28 -5.41
C CYS A 36 -31.35 -2.06 -5.97
N ASP A 37 -31.11 -3.01 -6.88
CA ASP A 37 -32.12 -3.97 -7.28
C ASP A 37 -32.20 -5.14 -6.27
N PRO A 38 -33.36 -5.33 -5.58
CA PRO A 38 -33.54 -6.42 -4.64
C PRO A 38 -33.31 -7.82 -5.24
N ALA A 39 -33.47 -7.98 -6.56
CA ALA A 39 -33.27 -9.25 -7.24
C ALA A 39 -31.79 -9.70 -7.21
N HIS A 40 -30.84 -8.80 -7.04
CA HIS A 40 -29.41 -9.08 -6.95
C HIS A 40 -28.92 -9.34 -5.52
N ARG A 41 -29.79 -9.19 -4.51
CA ARG A 41 -29.46 -9.38 -3.10
C ARG A 41 -29.48 -10.85 -2.74
N MET A 42 -28.36 -11.39 -2.27
CA MET A 42 -28.21 -12.80 -1.90
C MET A 42 -27.98 -13.00 -0.39
N ARG A 43 -27.60 -11.94 0.34
CA ARG A 43 -27.25 -11.97 1.75
C ARG A 43 -28.07 -10.98 2.56
N TRP A 44 -28.21 -11.24 3.84
CA TRP A 44 -29.01 -10.40 4.73
C TRP A 44 -28.52 -8.93 4.79
N PHE A 45 -27.20 -8.70 4.73
CA PHE A 45 -26.62 -7.35 4.76
C PHE A 45 -26.58 -6.66 3.38
N ASP A 46 -26.88 -7.34 2.28
CA ASP A 46 -26.94 -6.72 0.95
C ASP A 46 -27.96 -5.57 0.90
N ALA A 47 -28.98 -5.64 1.75
CA ALA A 47 -29.94 -4.54 1.90
C ALA A 47 -29.31 -3.24 2.44
N LEU A 48 -28.21 -3.34 3.19
CA LEU A 48 -27.45 -2.20 3.73
C LEU A 48 -26.56 -1.55 2.67
N LYS A 49 -26.20 -2.30 1.61
CA LYS A 49 -25.33 -1.81 0.52
C LYS A 49 -26.00 -0.85 -0.44
N CYS A 50 -27.32 -0.86 -0.52
CA CYS A 50 -28.09 0.19 -1.21
C CYS A 50 -29.45 0.36 -0.53
N VAL A 51 -29.53 1.34 0.36
CA VAL A 51 -30.76 1.79 1.01
C VAL A 51 -31.29 2.98 0.21
N PRO A 52 -32.38 2.85 -0.58
CA PRO A 52 -32.92 3.95 -1.35
C PRO A 52 -33.54 5.00 -0.42
N LEU A 53 -33.17 6.27 -0.59
CA LEU A 53 -33.68 7.40 0.17
C LEU A 53 -34.65 8.25 -0.64
N SER A 54 -34.82 7.98 -1.94
CA SER A 54 -35.80 8.63 -2.82
C SER A 54 -36.51 7.61 -3.69
N ALA A 55 -37.74 7.95 -4.14
CA ALA A 55 -38.59 7.08 -4.96
C ALA A 55 -37.93 6.70 -6.32
N GLY A 56 -37.10 7.56 -6.89
CA GLY A 56 -36.39 7.32 -8.17
C GLY A 56 -35.03 6.65 -8.01
N ARG A 57 -34.63 6.23 -6.78
CA ARG A 57 -33.33 5.66 -6.46
C ARG A 57 -32.11 6.55 -6.84
N ALA A 58 -32.36 7.83 -7.13
CA ALA A 58 -31.30 8.79 -7.42
C ALA A 58 -30.51 9.16 -6.16
N THR A 59 -31.11 8.95 -4.98
CA THR A 59 -30.49 9.16 -3.67
C THR A 59 -30.51 7.85 -2.91
N TRP A 60 -29.35 7.37 -2.49
CA TRP A 60 -29.21 6.13 -1.77
C TRP A 60 -27.99 6.16 -0.83
N LEU A 61 -28.03 5.30 0.19
CA LEU A 61 -27.01 5.16 1.20
C LEU A 61 -26.44 3.73 1.16
N SER A 62 -25.12 3.59 1.15
CA SER A 62 -24.43 2.34 1.42
C SER A 62 -23.82 2.36 2.81
N LEU A 63 -23.95 1.27 3.53
CA LEU A 63 -23.29 1.03 4.81
C LEU A 63 -22.38 -0.19 4.69
N GLY A 64 -21.24 -0.15 5.35
CA GLY A 64 -20.33 -1.27 5.37
C GLY A 64 -19.30 -1.15 6.48
N GLY A 65 -18.56 -2.23 6.69
CA GLY A 65 -17.59 -2.28 7.75
C GLY A 65 -16.59 -3.43 7.62
N GLU A 66 -15.62 -3.43 8.52
CA GLU A 66 -14.59 -4.46 8.66
C GLU A 66 -14.29 -4.69 10.13
N VAL A 67 -14.08 -5.95 10.46
CA VAL A 67 -13.47 -6.39 11.72
C VAL A 67 -12.23 -7.18 11.36
N ARG A 68 -11.07 -6.80 11.92
CA ARG A 68 -9.81 -7.53 11.79
C ARG A 68 -9.25 -7.83 13.17
N GLU A 69 -9.06 -9.10 13.44
CA GLU A 69 -8.38 -9.59 14.64
C GLU A 69 -7.07 -10.22 14.22
N ARG A 70 -5.96 -9.76 14.81
CA ARG A 70 -4.61 -10.21 14.46
C ARG A 70 -3.81 -10.50 15.71
N TYR A 71 -3.11 -11.61 15.67
CA TYR A 71 -2.08 -11.95 16.64
C TYR A 71 -0.73 -11.97 15.93
N GLU A 72 0.26 -11.29 16.50
CA GLU A 72 1.64 -11.28 16.03
C GLU A 72 2.59 -11.70 17.16
N TYR A 73 3.61 -12.47 16.81
CA TYR A 73 4.72 -12.77 17.69
C TYR A 73 6.03 -12.62 16.94
N THR A 74 6.91 -11.76 17.45
CA THR A 74 8.26 -11.58 16.91
C THR A 74 9.28 -11.99 17.96
N HIS A 75 10.09 -13.00 17.67
CA HIS A 75 11.23 -13.39 18.48
C HIS A 75 12.46 -12.59 18.03
N HIS A 76 13.16 -11.95 18.98
CA HIS A 76 14.29 -11.06 18.75
C HIS A 76 13.96 -9.86 17.82
N PRO A 77 12.96 -9.01 18.16
CA PRO A 77 12.61 -7.86 17.34
C PRO A 77 13.86 -7.02 17.03
N LEU A 78 13.94 -6.53 15.79
CA LEU A 78 15.09 -5.74 15.28
C LEU A 78 16.45 -6.41 15.57
N TRP A 79 16.55 -7.71 15.27
CA TRP A 79 17.74 -8.55 15.55
C TRP A 79 18.15 -8.58 17.04
N GLY A 80 17.21 -8.33 17.95
CA GLY A 80 17.41 -8.30 19.41
C GLY A 80 17.81 -6.94 19.97
N GLU A 81 17.60 -5.84 19.21
CA GLU A 81 17.76 -4.47 19.73
C GLU A 81 16.51 -4.00 20.47
N ASP A 82 15.33 -4.31 19.94
CA ASP A 82 14.06 -3.91 20.54
C ASP A 82 13.64 -4.88 21.67
N PRO A 83 12.87 -4.42 22.66
CA PRO A 83 12.36 -5.24 23.75
C PRO A 83 11.53 -6.42 23.22
N GLN A 84 11.68 -7.58 23.87
CA GLN A 84 10.93 -8.81 23.57
C GLN A 84 9.56 -8.76 24.20
N ASP A 85 8.51 -8.89 23.42
CA ASP A 85 7.15 -9.09 23.91
C ASP A 85 7.04 -10.48 24.58
N LYS A 86 6.37 -10.55 25.75
CA LYS A 86 6.29 -11.80 26.51
C LYS A 86 5.45 -12.86 25.84
N HIS A 87 4.31 -12.45 25.27
CA HIS A 87 3.26 -13.33 24.74
C HIS A 87 2.79 -12.92 23.35
N GLY A 88 3.55 -12.07 22.65
CA GLY A 88 3.15 -11.47 21.37
C GLY A 88 2.21 -10.29 21.56
N VAL A 89 1.75 -9.77 20.44
CA VAL A 89 0.90 -8.57 20.35
C VAL A 89 -0.43 -8.94 19.72
N PHE A 90 -1.51 -8.47 20.32
CA PHE A 90 -2.86 -8.62 19.80
C PHE A 90 -3.34 -7.29 19.25
N LEU A 91 -3.71 -7.27 17.96
CA LEU A 91 -4.11 -6.09 17.22
C LEU A 91 -5.54 -6.24 16.75
N GLN A 92 -6.39 -5.27 17.09
CA GLN A 92 -7.79 -5.25 16.71
C GLN A 92 -8.07 -4.04 15.83
N ARG A 93 -8.79 -4.22 14.73
CA ARG A 93 -9.19 -3.12 13.85
C ARG A 93 -10.67 -3.20 13.51
N TYR A 94 -11.38 -2.10 13.75
CA TYR A 94 -12.79 -1.95 13.46
C TYR A 94 -13.00 -0.77 12.54
N ILE A 95 -13.69 -0.98 11.44
CA ILE A 95 -14.05 0.05 10.45
C ILE A 95 -15.57 0.04 10.28
N LEU A 96 -16.17 1.22 10.28
CA LEU A 96 -17.56 1.45 9.89
C LEU A 96 -17.62 2.61 8.91
N HIS A 97 -18.26 2.42 7.76
CA HIS A 97 -18.39 3.50 6.77
C HIS A 97 -19.82 3.67 6.28
N SER A 98 -20.07 4.89 5.84
CA SER A 98 -21.29 5.30 5.15
C SER A 98 -20.96 6.03 3.87
N ASP A 99 -21.68 5.75 2.80
CA ASP A 99 -21.51 6.29 1.47
C ASP A 99 -22.86 6.78 0.94
N LEU A 100 -23.06 8.10 0.99
CA LEU A 100 -24.32 8.73 0.61
C LEU A 100 -24.21 9.34 -0.79
N HIS A 101 -25.00 8.83 -1.73
CA HIS A 101 -25.13 9.34 -3.07
C HIS A 101 -26.35 10.24 -3.21
N LEU A 102 -26.15 11.48 -3.60
CA LEU A 102 -27.18 12.51 -3.81
C LEU A 102 -27.27 12.86 -5.30
N GLY A 103 -28.05 12.09 -6.02
CA GLY A 103 -28.11 12.20 -7.47
C GLY A 103 -26.81 11.70 -8.13
N LEU A 104 -26.50 12.29 -9.31
CA LEU A 104 -25.34 11.91 -10.12
C LEU A 104 -24.09 12.74 -9.80
N HIS A 105 -24.22 13.81 -9.03
CA HIS A 105 -23.20 14.84 -8.93
C HIS A 105 -22.55 14.95 -7.56
N LEU A 106 -23.23 14.56 -6.51
CA LEU A 106 -22.80 14.78 -5.14
C LEU A 106 -22.72 13.45 -4.38
N ARG A 107 -21.62 13.22 -3.70
CA ARG A 107 -21.39 12.07 -2.83
C ARG A 107 -20.73 12.52 -1.53
N LEU A 108 -21.22 12.03 -0.43
CA LEU A 108 -20.64 12.20 0.90
C LEU A 108 -20.19 10.84 1.40
N PHE A 109 -18.93 10.73 1.79
CA PHE A 109 -18.35 9.52 2.37
C PHE A 109 -17.83 9.80 3.77
N GLY A 110 -18.18 8.95 4.72
CA GLY A 110 -17.69 8.99 6.09
C GLY A 110 -17.26 7.61 6.57
N GLN A 111 -16.08 7.51 7.21
CA GLN A 111 -15.54 6.26 7.75
C GLN A 111 -14.95 6.49 9.13
N LEU A 112 -15.52 5.83 10.12
CA LEU A 112 -14.97 5.71 11.46
C LEU A 112 -14.02 4.51 11.53
N TYR A 113 -13.09 4.61 12.45
CA TYR A 113 -12.00 3.67 12.57
C TYR A 113 -11.55 3.56 14.02
N SER A 114 -11.28 2.34 14.47
CA SER A 114 -10.68 2.04 15.77
C SER A 114 -9.60 0.98 15.59
N ALA A 115 -8.40 1.24 16.11
CA ALA A 115 -7.28 0.31 16.16
C ALA A 115 -6.79 0.21 17.59
N LEU A 116 -6.73 -1.01 18.11
CA LEU A 116 -6.31 -1.29 19.48
C LEU A 116 -5.11 -2.23 19.45
N GLU A 117 -4.18 -2.00 20.37
CA GLU A 117 -2.97 -2.79 20.56
C GLU A 117 -2.88 -3.27 22.00
N ASP A 118 -2.59 -4.56 22.22
CA ASP A 118 -2.34 -5.11 23.55
C ASP A 118 -1.17 -6.11 23.51
N GLY A 119 -0.37 -6.15 24.56
CA GLY A 119 0.73 -7.11 24.75
C GLY A 119 2.12 -6.63 24.38
N ARG A 120 2.29 -5.44 23.78
CA ARG A 120 3.60 -4.88 23.42
C ARG A 120 4.43 -4.52 24.65
N ALA A 121 5.73 -4.85 24.59
CA ALA A 121 6.72 -4.46 25.59
C ALA A 121 7.20 -3.02 25.35
N GLY A 122 6.36 -2.04 25.61
CA GLY A 122 6.67 -0.62 25.41
C GLY A 122 5.40 0.22 25.24
N PRO A 123 5.55 1.50 24.89
CA PRO A 123 4.40 2.33 24.59
C PRO A 123 3.74 1.88 23.27
N PRO A 124 2.44 2.12 23.09
CA PRO A 124 1.75 1.87 21.84
C PRO A 124 2.41 2.56 20.66
N SER A 125 2.44 1.87 19.53
CA SER A 125 2.97 2.44 18.29
C SER A 125 1.91 3.29 17.59
N PRO A 126 2.24 4.51 17.09
CA PRO A 126 1.32 5.30 16.27
C PRO A 126 0.87 4.60 14.98
N SER A 127 1.54 3.51 14.61
CA SER A 127 1.12 2.66 13.50
C SER A 127 0.18 1.52 13.92
N GLU A 128 -0.01 1.30 15.21
CA GLU A 128 -0.78 0.16 15.72
C GLU A 128 -1.96 0.57 16.63
N GLU A 129 -1.89 1.72 17.30
CA GLU A 129 -2.98 2.20 18.15
C GLU A 129 -3.54 3.55 17.71
N ASN A 130 -4.87 3.62 17.62
CA ASN A 130 -5.71 4.81 17.50
C ASN A 130 -7.13 4.39 17.95
N ARG A 131 -7.54 4.81 19.15
CA ARG A 131 -8.73 4.23 19.80
C ARG A 131 -10.02 4.47 19.05
N LEU A 132 -10.22 5.67 18.50
CA LEU A 132 -11.37 5.99 17.65
C LEU A 132 -11.12 7.31 16.94
N ASP A 133 -11.17 7.30 15.61
CA ASP A 133 -11.03 8.53 14.83
C ASP A 133 -11.80 8.49 13.51
N LEU A 134 -11.86 9.64 12.82
CA LEU A 134 -12.34 9.78 11.47
C LEU A 134 -11.23 9.36 10.51
N GLN A 135 -11.36 8.16 9.92
CA GLN A 135 -10.42 7.67 8.91
C GLN A 135 -10.60 8.39 7.58
N GLN A 136 -11.84 8.58 7.17
CA GLN A 136 -12.18 9.32 5.96
C GLN A 136 -13.43 10.15 6.20
N GLY A 137 -13.43 11.37 5.64
CA GLY A 137 -14.58 12.26 5.65
C GLY A 137 -14.42 13.25 4.50
N PHE A 138 -15.12 13.00 3.38
CA PHE A 138 -14.95 13.82 2.20
C PHE A 138 -16.25 14.01 1.42
N LEU A 139 -16.22 15.04 0.57
CA LEU A 139 -17.21 15.38 -0.43
C LEU A 139 -16.65 15.14 -1.83
N ASP A 140 -17.38 14.43 -2.69
CA ASP A 140 -17.12 14.35 -4.12
C ASP A 140 -18.16 15.18 -4.89
N LEU A 141 -17.65 16.02 -5.80
CA LEU A 141 -18.42 16.71 -6.83
C LEU A 141 -18.04 16.12 -8.18
N SER A 142 -18.98 15.46 -8.83
CA SER A 142 -18.76 14.78 -10.11
C SER A 142 -19.58 15.41 -11.23
N THR A 143 -19.00 15.49 -12.43
CA THR A 143 -19.70 15.97 -13.62
C THR A 143 -19.27 15.19 -14.87
N PRO A 144 -20.23 14.79 -15.72
CA PRO A 144 -19.90 14.28 -17.05
C PRO A 144 -19.33 15.43 -17.91
N LEU A 145 -18.24 15.14 -18.64
CA LEU A 145 -17.61 16.09 -19.59
C LEU A 145 -17.95 15.75 -21.06
N GLY A 146 -18.81 14.76 -21.28
CA GLY A 146 -19.21 14.25 -22.60
C GLY A 146 -19.27 12.72 -22.60
N VAL A 147 -19.35 12.12 -23.77
CA VAL A 147 -19.42 10.65 -23.91
C VAL A 147 -18.12 10.03 -23.48
N GLY A 148 -18.17 9.20 -22.44
CA GLY A 148 -16.99 8.50 -21.91
C GLY A 148 -15.97 9.40 -21.20
N ALA A 149 -16.37 10.60 -20.79
CA ALA A 149 -15.50 11.52 -20.05
C ALA A 149 -16.21 12.02 -18.78
N SER A 150 -15.44 12.12 -17.68
CA SER A 150 -15.94 12.64 -16.40
C SER A 150 -14.86 13.40 -15.65
N ALA A 151 -15.29 14.31 -14.78
CA ALA A 151 -14.43 14.94 -13.78
C ALA A 151 -15.03 14.76 -12.39
N THR A 152 -14.17 14.56 -11.40
CA THR A 152 -14.55 14.49 -9.97
C THR A 152 -13.57 15.32 -9.16
N LEU A 153 -14.08 16.20 -8.33
CA LEU A 153 -13.35 16.92 -7.32
C LEU A 153 -13.68 16.34 -5.95
N ARG A 154 -12.67 15.86 -5.22
CA ARG A 154 -12.78 15.39 -3.84
C ARG A 154 -12.09 16.37 -2.90
N VAL A 155 -12.75 16.71 -1.80
CA VAL A 155 -12.19 17.55 -0.74
C VAL A 155 -12.51 16.94 0.61
N GLY A 156 -11.51 16.84 1.47
CA GLY A 156 -11.62 16.31 2.82
C GLY A 156 -10.52 15.32 3.19
N ARG A 157 -10.73 14.60 4.29
CA ARG A 157 -9.86 13.52 4.77
C ARG A 157 -10.10 12.27 3.94
N GLN A 158 -9.05 11.69 3.37
CA GLN A 158 -9.16 10.61 2.39
C GLN A 158 -7.96 9.67 2.43
N GLU A 159 -8.18 8.43 2.04
CA GLU A 159 -7.13 7.46 1.75
C GLU A 159 -6.68 7.58 0.30
N LEU A 160 -5.37 7.50 0.06
CA LEU A 160 -4.76 7.55 -1.27
C LEU A 160 -3.90 6.31 -1.51
N ARG A 161 -4.00 5.77 -2.73
CA ARG A 161 -3.16 4.69 -3.20
C ARG A 161 -2.93 4.84 -4.69
N TYR A 162 -1.66 4.82 -5.11
CA TYR A 162 -1.30 4.95 -6.52
C TYR A 162 -0.39 3.80 -6.98
N GLY A 163 -0.64 3.34 -8.19
CA GLY A 163 0.15 2.33 -8.87
C GLY A 163 0.31 1.04 -8.08
N SER A 164 1.54 0.60 -7.93
CA SER A 164 1.91 -0.58 -7.13
C SER A 164 2.10 -0.30 -5.63
N ALA A 165 1.67 0.89 -5.17
CA ALA A 165 1.80 1.30 -3.77
C ALA A 165 3.26 1.48 -3.29
N ARG A 166 4.19 1.76 -4.20
CA ARG A 166 5.61 1.97 -3.86
C ARG A 166 5.88 3.36 -3.30
N LEU A 167 5.12 4.38 -3.72
CA LEU A 167 5.31 5.77 -3.30
C LEU A 167 4.14 6.34 -2.49
N VAL A 168 2.91 5.92 -2.76
CA VAL A 168 1.72 6.38 -2.03
C VAL A 168 0.82 5.19 -1.77
N ASP A 169 0.59 4.87 -0.50
CA ASP A 169 -0.28 3.78 -0.05
C ASP A 169 -0.92 4.08 1.30
N VAL A 170 -2.06 3.45 1.53
CA VAL A 170 -2.77 3.46 2.81
C VAL A 170 -2.05 2.68 3.91
N ARG A 171 -1.04 1.88 3.57
CA ARG A 171 -0.30 1.04 4.50
C ARG A 171 -1.22 0.02 5.21
N GLU A 172 -1.74 -0.94 4.45
CA GLU A 172 -2.70 -1.95 4.94
C GLU A 172 -2.13 -2.88 6.01
N GLY A 173 -0.82 -3.19 5.94
CA GLY A 173 -0.16 -4.11 6.88
C GLY A 173 -0.35 -3.70 8.35
N PRO A 174 0.17 -2.55 8.79
CA PRO A 174 -0.02 -2.05 10.15
C PRO A 174 -1.49 -1.92 10.55
N ASN A 175 -1.74 -1.86 11.85
CA ASN A 175 -3.11 -1.76 12.36
C ASN A 175 -3.75 -0.42 12.00
N VAL A 176 -3.01 0.69 12.08
CA VAL A 176 -3.46 2.04 11.70
C VAL A 176 -3.15 2.34 10.24
N ARG A 177 -4.19 2.63 9.45
CA ARG A 177 -4.08 2.99 8.03
C ARG A 177 -3.72 4.46 7.86
N ARG A 178 -2.93 4.76 6.84
CA ARG A 178 -2.53 6.13 6.51
C ARG A 178 -3.67 6.88 5.83
N LYS A 179 -3.84 8.14 6.19
CA LYS A 179 -4.83 9.04 5.64
C LYS A 179 -4.22 10.43 5.37
N PHE A 180 -4.90 11.20 4.52
CA PHE A 180 -4.46 12.52 4.08
C PHE A 180 -5.62 13.50 4.10
N ASP A 181 -5.34 14.74 4.46
CA ASP A 181 -6.28 15.86 4.43
C ASP A 181 -5.98 16.76 3.24
N GLY A 182 -6.98 17.10 2.41
CA GLY A 182 -6.81 17.99 1.26
C GLY A 182 -7.71 17.68 0.08
N GLY A 183 -7.21 17.95 -1.14
CA GLY A 183 -7.97 17.85 -2.37
C GLY A 183 -7.39 16.88 -3.39
N ARG A 184 -8.29 16.24 -4.16
CA ARG A 184 -7.98 15.44 -5.34
C ARG A 184 -8.95 15.77 -6.47
N ALA A 185 -8.41 16.13 -7.62
CA ALA A 185 -9.17 16.29 -8.86
C ALA A 185 -8.88 15.12 -9.79
N ARG A 186 -9.91 14.41 -10.25
CA ARG A 186 -9.81 13.28 -11.17
C ARG A 186 -10.47 13.62 -12.49
N ILE A 187 -9.81 13.34 -13.59
CA ILE A 187 -10.36 13.39 -14.95
C ILE A 187 -10.19 12.02 -15.58
N ALA A 188 -11.30 11.45 -16.10
CA ALA A 188 -11.27 10.24 -16.90
C ALA A 188 -11.72 10.57 -18.32
N VAL A 189 -10.92 10.22 -19.33
CA VAL A 189 -11.22 10.48 -20.74
C VAL A 189 -10.41 9.56 -21.66
N GLY A 190 -11.05 8.97 -22.67
CA GLY A 190 -10.37 8.22 -23.72
C GLY A 190 -9.57 7.00 -23.22
N GLY A 191 -9.97 6.41 -22.08
CA GLY A 191 -9.24 5.31 -21.43
C GLY A 191 -8.05 5.74 -20.58
N TRP A 192 -7.84 7.04 -20.39
CA TRP A 192 -6.91 7.64 -19.44
C TRP A 192 -7.65 8.15 -18.22
N GLN A 193 -7.01 7.98 -17.05
CA GLN A 193 -7.39 8.62 -15.81
C GLN A 193 -6.21 9.45 -15.32
N VAL A 194 -6.48 10.71 -14.99
CA VAL A 194 -5.48 11.63 -14.43
C VAL A 194 -5.99 12.18 -13.11
N ASP A 195 -5.24 11.96 -12.05
CA ASP A 195 -5.48 12.53 -10.73
C ASP A 195 -4.48 13.67 -10.48
N GLY A 196 -4.97 14.84 -10.10
CA GLY A 196 -4.18 15.90 -9.48
C GLY A 196 -4.44 15.91 -7.99
N ILE A 197 -3.40 16.00 -7.16
CA ILE A 197 -3.49 15.98 -5.69
C ILE A 197 -2.78 17.16 -5.05
N ALA A 198 -3.34 17.63 -3.94
CA ALA A 198 -2.71 18.56 -3.01
C ALA A 198 -3.19 18.24 -1.60
N VAL A 199 -2.35 17.56 -0.81
CA VAL A 199 -2.74 16.96 0.47
C VAL A 199 -1.61 17.06 1.50
N ARG A 200 -1.97 16.92 2.78
CA ARG A 200 -1.07 16.73 3.90
C ARG A 200 -1.38 15.39 4.57
N PRO A 201 -0.38 14.63 5.04
CA PRO A 201 -0.66 13.44 5.84
C PRO A 201 -1.29 13.85 7.17
N THR A 202 -2.07 12.96 7.75
CA THR A 202 -2.60 13.13 9.09
C THR A 202 -1.57 12.64 10.11
N ARG A 203 -1.34 13.41 11.17
CA ARG A 203 -0.59 12.98 12.35
C ARG A 203 -1.53 12.15 13.22
N ILE A 204 -1.15 10.90 13.45
CA ILE A 204 -1.93 9.94 14.22
C ILE A 204 -1.60 10.10 15.70
N GLU A 205 -2.63 10.25 16.51
CA GLU A 205 -2.57 10.26 17.97
C GLU A 205 -3.38 9.08 18.53
N PRO A 206 -3.03 8.50 19.69
CA PRO A 206 -3.64 7.24 20.17
C PRO A 206 -5.02 7.41 20.83
N GLY A 207 -5.56 8.62 20.93
CA GLY A 207 -6.76 8.93 21.69
C GLY A 207 -8.07 8.77 20.91
N VAL A 208 -8.97 9.74 21.08
CA VAL A 208 -10.33 9.73 20.50
C VAL A 208 -10.59 11.06 19.82
N PHE A 209 -10.72 11.06 18.50
CA PHE A 209 -10.89 12.24 17.63
C PHE A 209 -9.81 13.31 17.89
N ASP A 210 -8.57 12.87 18.03
CA ASP A 210 -7.41 13.71 18.31
C ASP A 210 -6.36 13.74 17.19
N ASP A 211 -6.65 13.09 16.07
CA ASP A 211 -5.80 13.14 14.88
C ASP A 211 -5.85 14.51 14.19
N ASP A 212 -4.69 15.11 13.99
CA ASP A 212 -4.53 16.40 13.35
C ASP A 212 -3.80 16.36 12.01
N ILE A 213 -3.92 17.42 11.22
CA ILE A 213 -3.14 17.62 10.01
C ILE A 213 -1.65 17.74 10.38
N ASN A 214 -0.79 16.98 9.72
CA ASN A 214 0.66 17.14 9.86
C ASN A 214 1.14 18.31 8.99
N ASP A 215 1.26 19.49 9.57
CA ASP A 215 1.69 20.71 8.87
C ASP A 215 3.16 20.67 8.43
N ALA A 216 3.98 19.83 9.06
CA ALA A 216 5.40 19.67 8.71
C ALA A 216 5.62 18.95 7.36
N GLN A 217 4.59 18.31 6.82
CA GLN A 217 4.68 17.56 5.56
C GLN A 217 3.60 17.99 4.57
N ALA A 218 3.93 17.97 3.28
CA ALA A 218 2.94 18.14 2.22
C ALA A 218 3.29 17.27 1.00
N LEU A 219 2.25 16.79 0.32
CA LEU A 219 2.33 16.01 -0.92
C LEU A 219 1.43 16.64 -1.97
N TRP A 220 1.96 16.88 -3.17
CA TRP A 220 1.18 17.35 -4.31
C TRP A 220 1.68 16.72 -5.61
N GLY A 221 0.91 16.84 -6.67
CA GLY A 221 1.35 16.36 -7.98
C GLY A 221 0.24 15.83 -8.85
N ALA A 222 0.63 15.06 -9.85
CA ALA A 222 -0.29 14.43 -10.79
C ALA A 222 0.11 12.98 -11.04
N TYR A 223 -0.88 12.10 -11.18
CA TYR A 223 -0.73 10.68 -11.49
C TYR A 223 -1.67 10.30 -12.64
N ALA A 224 -1.11 9.85 -13.75
CA ALA A 224 -1.86 9.46 -14.94
C ALA A 224 -1.73 7.96 -15.18
N VAL A 225 -2.84 7.28 -15.45
CA VAL A 225 -2.92 5.86 -15.78
C VAL A 225 -3.68 5.69 -17.08
N GLY A 226 -3.15 4.89 -18.00
CA GLY A 226 -3.80 4.63 -19.28
C GLY A 226 -3.19 3.43 -20.01
N ARG A 227 -3.68 3.19 -21.22
CA ARG A 227 -3.09 2.18 -22.09
C ARG A 227 -1.79 2.69 -22.69
N SER A 228 -0.79 1.84 -22.72
CA SER A 228 0.45 2.15 -23.41
C SER A 228 0.23 2.30 -24.93
N PRO A 229 1.03 3.14 -25.60
CA PRO A 229 1.06 3.19 -27.05
C PRO A 229 1.32 1.83 -27.68
N ALA A 230 0.75 1.57 -28.87
CA ALA A 230 0.81 0.28 -29.54
C ALA A 230 2.25 -0.20 -29.89
N TRP A 231 3.23 0.71 -29.91
CA TRP A 231 4.63 0.38 -30.14
C TRP A 231 5.37 -0.14 -28.90
N LEU A 232 4.80 0.05 -27.70
CA LEU A 232 5.32 -0.60 -26.49
C LEU A 232 4.97 -2.09 -26.48
N PRO A 233 5.90 -2.95 -26.04
CA PRO A 233 5.70 -4.38 -26.09
C PRO A 233 4.51 -4.82 -25.20
N PHE A 234 3.81 -5.89 -25.66
CA PHE A 234 2.87 -6.68 -24.87
C PHE A 234 1.50 -6.07 -24.55
N GLY A 235 1.12 -4.89 -25.08
CA GLY A 235 -0.17 -4.26 -24.75
C GLY A 235 -0.28 -3.89 -23.28
N SER A 236 0.79 -3.35 -22.73
CA SER A 236 0.91 -2.94 -21.31
C SER A 236 -0.03 -1.80 -20.96
N SER A 237 -0.30 -1.60 -19.68
CA SER A 237 -0.75 -0.35 -19.11
C SER A 237 0.46 0.52 -18.76
N LEU A 238 0.24 1.83 -18.76
CA LEU A 238 1.27 2.84 -18.51
C LEU A 238 0.80 3.78 -17.40
N ASP A 239 1.62 3.95 -16.38
CA ASP A 239 1.47 5.03 -15.42
C ASP A 239 2.58 6.04 -15.62
N LEU A 240 2.24 7.33 -15.58
CA LEU A 240 3.16 8.48 -15.59
C LEU A 240 2.82 9.38 -14.43
N TYR A 241 3.83 9.83 -13.69
CA TYR A 241 3.55 10.70 -12.56
C TYR A 241 4.66 11.70 -12.26
N TYR A 242 4.22 12.79 -11.65
CA TYR A 242 5.04 13.74 -10.94
C TYR A 242 4.47 13.94 -9.54
N LEU A 243 5.32 13.80 -8.52
CA LEU A 243 4.96 14.04 -7.11
C LEU A 243 5.97 15.02 -6.51
N GLY A 244 5.48 16.08 -5.89
CA GLY A 244 6.24 16.99 -5.07
C GLY A 244 6.00 16.69 -3.58
N TYR A 245 7.04 16.78 -2.78
CA TYR A 245 7.00 16.51 -1.36
C TYR A 245 7.84 17.49 -0.57
N THR A 246 7.37 17.89 0.60
CA THR A 246 8.16 18.65 1.59
C THR A 246 8.06 18.01 2.96
N GLU A 247 9.17 18.11 3.72
CA GLU A 247 9.27 17.73 5.13
C GLU A 247 10.21 18.70 5.84
N GLU A 248 9.79 19.25 6.99
CA GLU A 248 10.58 20.24 7.72
C GLU A 248 11.82 19.64 8.39
N GLU A 249 11.73 18.41 8.90
CA GLU A 249 12.77 17.71 9.62
C GLU A 249 13.03 16.31 9.06
N ALA A 250 13.30 16.21 7.75
CA ALA A 250 13.65 14.95 7.11
C ALA A 250 14.96 14.38 7.67
N ARG A 251 14.98 13.07 7.96
CA ARG A 251 16.11 12.39 8.62
C ARG A 251 16.69 11.31 7.73
N PHE A 252 18.01 11.42 7.51
CA PHE A 252 18.82 10.44 6.81
C PHE A 252 20.11 10.17 7.60
N ASP A 253 20.88 9.17 7.22
CA ASP A 253 22.16 8.88 7.90
C ASP A 253 23.15 10.05 7.82
N GLN A 254 23.07 10.85 6.77
CA GLN A 254 23.80 12.11 6.58
C GLN A 254 23.43 13.17 7.65
N GLY A 255 22.18 13.18 8.14
CA GLY A 255 21.72 14.14 9.15
C GLY A 255 20.24 14.50 9.01
N THR A 256 19.87 15.63 9.62
CA THR A 256 18.49 16.16 9.60
C THR A 256 18.47 17.54 8.96
N ALA A 257 17.56 17.76 8.00
CA ALA A 257 17.35 19.05 7.37
C ALA A 257 15.96 19.14 6.76
N GLN A 258 15.54 20.36 6.37
CA GLN A 258 14.35 20.54 5.55
C GLN A 258 14.55 19.90 4.18
N GLU A 259 13.56 19.15 3.74
CA GLU A 259 13.52 18.49 2.43
C GLU A 259 12.45 19.11 1.53
N THR A 260 12.81 19.38 0.27
CA THR A 260 11.89 19.61 -0.83
C THR A 260 12.29 18.71 -1.97
N ARG A 261 11.45 17.71 -2.26
CA ARG A 261 11.74 16.64 -3.20
C ARG A 261 10.71 16.59 -4.32
N HIS A 262 11.19 16.46 -5.53
CA HIS A 262 10.41 16.26 -6.74
C HIS A 262 10.69 14.85 -7.26
N THR A 263 9.63 14.10 -7.55
CA THR A 263 9.71 12.71 -8.02
C THR A 263 9.01 12.63 -9.37
N VAL A 264 9.70 12.11 -10.38
CA VAL A 264 9.11 11.72 -11.66
C VAL A 264 9.24 10.22 -11.83
N GLY A 265 8.22 9.59 -12.38
CA GLY A 265 8.28 8.16 -12.59
C GLY A 265 7.39 7.67 -13.71
N LEU A 266 7.77 6.48 -14.17
CA LEU A 266 7.11 5.73 -15.21
C LEU A 266 6.96 4.29 -14.75
N ARG A 267 5.76 3.73 -14.90
CA ARG A 267 5.48 2.33 -14.60
C ARG A 267 4.84 1.65 -15.79
N LEU A 268 5.36 0.48 -16.16
CA LEU A 268 4.83 -0.42 -17.18
C LEU A 268 4.34 -1.70 -16.50
N TRP A 269 3.08 -2.06 -16.74
CA TRP A 269 2.52 -3.23 -16.10
C TRP A 269 1.46 -3.90 -16.96
N GLY A 270 1.25 -5.19 -16.75
CA GLY A 270 0.25 -5.94 -17.50
C GLY A 270 0.41 -7.45 -17.31
N GLU A 271 -0.46 -8.17 -18.02
CA GLU A 271 -0.43 -9.63 -18.09
C GLU A 271 -0.71 -10.11 -19.51
N ARG A 272 -0.04 -11.17 -19.93
CA ARG A 272 -0.29 -11.83 -21.22
C ARG A 272 0.21 -13.28 -21.23
N SER A 273 -0.64 -14.21 -21.65
CA SER A 273 -0.28 -15.62 -21.88
C SER A 273 0.41 -16.29 -20.67
N GLY A 274 -0.06 -15.96 -19.46
CA GLY A 274 0.50 -16.47 -18.21
C GLY A 274 1.64 -15.64 -17.64
N TRP A 275 2.27 -14.79 -18.42
CA TRP A 275 3.23 -13.82 -17.94
C TRP A 275 2.53 -12.60 -17.33
N ASP A 276 3.08 -12.07 -16.25
CA ASP A 276 2.74 -10.78 -15.66
C ASP A 276 4.02 -10.00 -15.38
N TRP A 277 3.91 -8.66 -15.45
CA TRP A 277 5.03 -7.75 -15.20
C TRP A 277 4.55 -6.45 -14.56
N ASN A 278 5.45 -5.83 -13.79
CA ASN A 278 5.23 -4.57 -13.10
C ASN A 278 6.59 -3.90 -12.88
N TRP A 279 7.00 -3.07 -13.84
CA TRP A 279 8.31 -2.42 -13.87
C TRP A 279 8.12 -0.93 -13.66
N GLU A 280 8.91 -0.36 -12.75
CA GLU A 280 8.80 1.05 -12.37
C GLU A 280 10.17 1.69 -12.30
N PHE A 281 10.30 2.88 -12.92
CA PHE A 281 11.51 3.69 -12.98
C PHE A 281 11.22 5.03 -12.34
N ILE A 282 12.02 5.43 -11.36
CA ILE A 282 11.78 6.60 -10.53
C ILE A 282 13.05 7.42 -10.45
N TYR A 283 12.93 8.73 -10.67
CA TYR A 283 13.99 9.69 -10.44
C TYR A 283 13.52 10.80 -9.50
N GLN A 284 14.40 11.21 -8.58
CA GLN A 284 14.13 12.22 -7.57
C GLN A 284 15.19 13.31 -7.56
N PHE A 285 14.76 14.56 -7.46
CA PHE A 285 15.61 15.74 -7.41
C PHE A 285 15.01 16.78 -6.48
N GLY A 286 15.80 17.78 -6.07
CA GLY A 286 15.32 18.83 -5.17
C GLY A 286 16.41 19.31 -4.22
N ARG A 287 16.01 19.64 -2.98
CA ARG A 287 16.88 20.21 -1.96
C ARG A 287 16.75 19.46 -0.63
N PHE A 288 17.88 19.22 0.02
CA PHE A 288 18.01 18.79 1.41
C PHE A 288 18.91 19.78 2.15
N GLY A 289 18.30 20.66 2.96
CA GLY A 289 18.99 21.78 3.55
C GLY A 289 19.62 22.68 2.46
N ARG A 290 20.95 22.68 2.40
CA ARG A 290 21.72 23.46 1.41
C ARG A 290 22.27 22.63 0.25
N GLY A 291 22.08 21.30 0.30
CA GLY A 291 22.54 20.36 -0.73
C GLY A 291 21.47 20.04 -1.76
N ASP A 292 21.86 19.47 -2.87
CA ASP A 292 20.98 18.98 -3.91
C ASP A 292 20.59 17.52 -3.69
N ILE A 293 19.34 17.18 -4.05
CA ILE A 293 18.88 15.79 -4.08
C ILE A 293 19.08 15.22 -5.48
N ARG A 294 19.65 14.03 -5.58
CA ARG A 294 19.82 13.26 -6.82
C ARG A 294 19.69 11.76 -6.52
N ALA A 295 18.46 11.27 -6.48
CA ALA A 295 18.18 9.90 -6.11
C ALA A 295 17.37 9.18 -7.17
N TRP A 296 17.39 7.85 -7.16
CA TRP A 296 16.67 7.06 -8.14
C TRP A 296 16.31 5.67 -7.60
N SER A 297 15.32 5.04 -8.22
CA SER A 297 14.97 3.65 -7.95
C SER A 297 14.48 2.97 -9.21
N VAL A 298 14.80 1.68 -9.35
CA VAL A 298 14.24 0.78 -10.36
C VAL A 298 13.62 -0.40 -9.64
N ALA A 299 12.36 -0.67 -9.91
CA ALA A 299 11.65 -1.82 -9.38
C ALA A 299 11.16 -2.71 -10.52
N SER A 300 11.42 -4.01 -10.40
CA SER A 300 11.03 -5.02 -11.38
C SER A 300 10.35 -6.17 -10.65
N GLU A 301 9.16 -6.50 -11.10
CA GLU A 301 8.44 -7.68 -10.69
C GLU A 301 7.95 -8.38 -11.96
N THR A 302 8.32 -9.66 -12.13
CA THR A 302 7.94 -10.45 -13.30
C THR A 302 7.55 -11.84 -12.83
N GLY A 303 6.46 -12.38 -13.36
CA GLY A 303 5.97 -13.68 -12.98
C GLY A 303 5.47 -14.48 -14.17
N TYR A 304 5.40 -15.79 -13.98
CA TYR A 304 4.76 -16.71 -14.93
C TYR A 304 3.83 -17.68 -14.19
N THR A 305 2.57 -17.71 -14.59
CA THR A 305 1.54 -18.60 -14.06
C THR A 305 1.29 -19.75 -15.02
N ALA A 306 1.58 -20.98 -14.60
CA ALA A 306 1.31 -22.20 -15.37
C ALA A 306 -0.16 -22.64 -15.17
N ARG A 307 -1.10 -21.96 -15.84
CA ARG A 307 -2.57 -22.12 -15.64
C ARG A 307 -3.09 -23.53 -15.95
N ALA A 308 -2.40 -24.28 -16.83
CA ALA A 308 -2.77 -25.65 -17.19
C ALA A 308 -2.24 -26.71 -16.22
N THR A 309 -1.41 -26.33 -15.25
CA THR A 309 -0.81 -27.22 -14.26
C THR A 309 -1.68 -27.28 -13.01
N PRO A 310 -1.78 -28.43 -12.31
CA PRO A 310 -2.46 -28.49 -11.01
C PRO A 310 -1.98 -27.39 -10.08
N TRP A 311 -2.93 -26.78 -9.33
CA TRP A 311 -2.71 -25.66 -8.40
C TRP A 311 -2.28 -24.35 -9.08
N SER A 312 -2.21 -24.29 -10.41
CA SER A 312 -1.85 -23.09 -11.19
C SER A 312 -0.63 -22.35 -10.61
N PRO A 313 0.55 -23.01 -10.48
CA PRO A 313 1.71 -22.40 -9.84
C PRO A 313 2.16 -21.15 -10.58
N ARG A 314 2.46 -20.09 -9.81
CA ARG A 314 3.10 -18.87 -10.29
C ARG A 314 4.50 -18.77 -9.71
N LEU A 315 5.50 -18.76 -10.59
CA LEU A 315 6.87 -18.37 -10.24
C LEU A 315 7.02 -16.86 -10.47
N GLY A 316 7.41 -16.12 -9.45
CA GLY A 316 7.67 -14.71 -9.49
C GLY A 316 9.12 -14.39 -9.14
N LEU A 317 9.65 -13.33 -9.72
CA LEU A 317 10.91 -12.73 -9.33
C LEU A 317 10.72 -11.22 -9.20
N SER A 318 10.98 -10.68 -8.01
CA SER A 318 11.14 -9.25 -7.80
C SER A 318 12.63 -8.93 -7.65
N ALA A 319 13.08 -7.91 -8.38
CA ALA A 319 14.43 -7.39 -8.29
C ALA A 319 14.35 -5.86 -8.26
N ASN A 320 14.72 -5.28 -7.14
CA ASN A 320 14.57 -3.84 -6.93
C ASN A 320 15.89 -3.25 -6.47
N ILE A 321 16.10 -1.98 -6.80
CA ILE A 321 17.28 -1.22 -6.41
C ILE A 321 16.89 0.22 -6.16
N ALA A 322 17.43 0.84 -5.11
CA ALA A 322 17.27 2.25 -4.83
C ALA A 322 18.58 2.86 -4.32
N SER A 323 18.86 4.08 -4.79
CA SER A 323 20.09 4.78 -4.45
C SER A 323 20.21 5.07 -2.95
N GLY A 324 21.44 5.00 -2.46
CA GLY A 324 21.91 5.50 -1.17
C GLY A 324 22.86 6.67 -1.37
N ASP A 325 23.29 7.25 -0.27
CA ASP A 325 24.28 8.34 -0.27
C ASP A 325 25.69 7.78 -0.35
N ARG A 326 26.44 8.25 -1.35
CA ARG A 326 27.84 7.82 -1.58
C ARG A 326 28.84 8.55 -0.72
N ASN A 327 28.50 9.74 -0.26
CA ASN A 327 29.39 10.58 0.51
C ASN A 327 28.62 11.42 1.53
N PRO A 328 28.23 10.86 2.68
CA PRO A 328 27.47 11.59 3.70
C PRO A 328 28.26 12.75 4.35
N ALA A 329 29.51 12.98 3.94
CA ALA A 329 30.30 14.12 4.38
C ALA A 329 30.16 15.37 3.49
N ASP A 330 29.59 15.25 2.30
CA ASP A 330 29.25 16.41 1.46
C ASP A 330 27.84 16.93 1.81
N ARG A 331 27.27 17.79 0.99
CA ARG A 331 25.94 18.39 1.26
C ARG A 331 24.82 17.76 0.45
N ASP A 332 25.17 17.03 -0.61
CA ASP A 332 24.20 16.45 -1.53
C ASP A 332 23.62 15.16 -0.93
N LEU A 333 22.33 14.93 -1.14
CA LEU A 333 21.65 13.72 -0.69
C LEU A 333 21.32 12.83 -1.88
N GLN A 334 21.84 11.59 -1.88
CA GLN A 334 21.56 10.64 -2.94
C GLN A 334 20.65 9.49 -2.47
N THR A 335 20.27 9.47 -1.21
CA THR A 335 19.34 8.47 -0.67
C THR A 335 17.94 8.64 -1.23
N PHE A 336 17.42 7.59 -1.84
CA PHE A 336 16.04 7.54 -2.32
C PHE A 336 15.04 7.67 -1.16
N ASN A 337 13.96 8.41 -1.37
CA ASN A 337 12.87 8.53 -0.42
C ASN A 337 11.58 7.94 -1.04
N PRO A 338 11.03 6.82 -0.51
CA PRO A 338 9.82 6.21 -1.03
C PRO A 338 8.54 6.99 -0.67
N LEU A 339 8.64 8.17 -0.03
CA LEU A 339 7.55 9.03 0.40
C LEU A 339 6.64 8.31 1.40
N PHE A 340 5.52 7.76 0.94
CA PHE A 340 4.49 7.09 1.74
C PHE A 340 4.24 5.64 1.26
N PRO A 341 5.25 4.76 1.28
CA PRO A 341 5.14 3.41 0.72
C PRO A 341 4.22 2.52 1.54
N ARG A 342 3.85 1.37 0.97
CA ARG A 342 3.23 0.27 1.73
C ARG A 342 4.16 -0.24 2.82
N GLY A 343 3.61 -0.72 3.95
CA GLY A 343 4.39 -1.13 5.11
C GLY A 343 5.25 -2.37 4.85
N ASN A 344 4.66 -3.44 4.35
CA ASN A 344 5.31 -4.69 3.96
C ASN A 344 5.80 -4.62 2.50
N TYR A 345 6.75 -3.74 2.22
CA TYR A 345 7.21 -3.48 0.85
C TYR A 345 7.94 -4.67 0.25
N PHE A 346 8.78 -5.34 1.00
CA PHE A 346 9.60 -6.48 0.59
C PHE A 346 9.08 -7.79 1.15
N SER A 347 8.99 -7.89 2.45
CA SER A 347 8.61 -9.10 3.18
C SER A 347 7.52 -8.82 4.21
N GLU A 348 6.98 -9.89 4.76
CA GLU A 348 5.94 -9.82 5.80
C GLU A 348 6.50 -9.34 7.15
N LEU A 349 7.81 -9.48 7.38
CA LEU A 349 8.49 -8.88 8.55
C LEU A 349 8.43 -7.36 8.57
N ALA A 350 8.22 -6.71 7.41
CA ALA A 350 8.20 -5.26 7.24
C ALA A 350 9.41 -4.53 7.90
N LEU A 351 10.56 -5.21 7.95
CA LEU A 351 11.76 -4.74 8.66
C LEU A 351 12.49 -3.67 7.88
N LEU A 352 12.71 -3.90 6.57
CA LEU A 352 13.48 -3.01 5.71
C LEU A 352 12.60 -2.20 4.77
N GLY A 353 12.95 -0.94 4.61
CA GLY A 353 12.34 0.00 3.68
C GLY A 353 13.17 0.20 2.40
N PRO A 354 12.56 0.72 1.32
CA PRO A 354 13.21 0.84 0.03
C PRO A 354 14.11 2.09 -0.08
N ARG A 355 15.14 2.16 0.78
CA ARG A 355 16.19 3.19 0.78
C ARG A 355 17.56 2.52 0.81
N ASN A 356 18.50 2.96 -0.01
CA ASN A 356 19.88 2.45 -0.05
C ASN A 356 19.95 0.92 -0.11
N PHE A 357 19.32 0.30 -1.08
CA PHE A 357 19.26 -1.16 -1.15
C PHE A 357 19.29 -1.70 -2.57
N PHE A 358 19.60 -2.97 -2.71
CA PHE A 358 19.10 -3.84 -3.77
C PHE A 358 18.68 -5.18 -3.18
N ASN A 359 17.69 -5.82 -3.79
CA ASN A 359 17.19 -7.13 -3.36
C ASN A 359 16.90 -8.05 -4.55
N LEU A 360 16.90 -9.35 -4.25
CA LEU A 360 16.40 -10.40 -5.11
C LEU A 360 15.38 -11.22 -4.33
N HIS A 361 14.15 -11.31 -4.86
CA HIS A 361 13.01 -11.89 -4.15
C HIS A 361 12.25 -12.87 -5.07
N PRO A 362 12.74 -14.14 -5.24
CA PRO A 362 11.97 -15.21 -5.84
C PRO A 362 10.81 -15.64 -4.95
N ALA A 363 9.66 -15.93 -5.56
CA ALA A 363 8.45 -16.40 -4.90
C ALA A 363 7.74 -17.49 -5.70
N LEU A 364 7.17 -18.45 -5.01
CA LEU A 364 6.28 -19.48 -5.56
C LEU A 364 4.90 -19.33 -4.89
N THR A 365 3.87 -19.10 -5.70
CA THR A 365 2.48 -19.09 -5.24
C THR A 365 1.73 -20.24 -5.89
N VAL A 366 0.93 -20.98 -5.11
CA VAL A 366 0.07 -22.06 -5.57
C VAL A 366 -1.35 -21.89 -5.03
N HIS A 367 -2.33 -22.40 -5.78
CA HIS A 367 -3.75 -22.38 -5.40
C HIS A 367 -4.30 -23.80 -5.34
N PRO A 368 -4.11 -24.54 -4.20
CA PRO A 368 -4.62 -25.89 -4.05
C PRO A 368 -6.12 -26.01 -4.22
N THR A 369 -6.86 -24.96 -3.87
CA THR A 369 -8.29 -24.80 -4.12
C THR A 369 -8.59 -23.36 -4.56
N ALA A 370 -9.79 -23.09 -5.05
CA ALA A 370 -10.23 -21.73 -5.40
C ALA A 370 -10.25 -20.76 -4.18
N ARG A 371 -10.17 -21.29 -2.98
CA ARG A 371 -10.26 -20.53 -1.70
C ARG A 371 -8.96 -20.51 -0.89
N LEU A 372 -7.96 -21.28 -1.29
CA LEU A 372 -6.69 -21.38 -0.56
C LEU A 372 -5.55 -20.97 -1.48
N SER A 373 -4.79 -19.95 -1.04
CA SER A 373 -3.55 -19.50 -1.65
C SER A 373 -2.39 -19.76 -0.71
N LEU A 374 -1.32 -20.35 -1.19
CA LEU A 374 -0.08 -20.58 -0.45
C LEU A 374 1.06 -19.91 -1.21
N THR A 375 1.86 -19.12 -0.50
CA THR A 375 3.06 -18.46 -1.07
C THR A 375 4.27 -18.80 -0.21
N ALA A 376 5.35 -19.20 -0.83
CA ALA A 376 6.66 -19.33 -0.22
C ALA A 376 7.64 -18.41 -0.98
N ASP A 377 8.43 -17.65 -0.25
CA ASP A 377 9.38 -16.73 -0.84
C ASP A 377 10.67 -16.61 -0.04
N VAL A 378 11.70 -16.11 -0.73
CA VAL A 378 12.99 -15.77 -0.13
C VAL A 378 13.37 -14.38 -0.59
N ASP A 379 13.75 -13.49 0.33
CA ASP A 379 14.23 -12.17 -0.02
C ASP A 379 15.66 -11.96 0.50
N CYS A 380 16.57 -11.64 -0.38
CA CYS A 380 17.97 -11.37 -0.06
C CYS A 380 18.24 -9.87 -0.23
N PHE A 381 18.76 -9.22 0.80
CA PHE A 381 18.96 -7.77 0.87
C PHE A 381 20.43 -7.38 0.99
N TRP A 382 20.79 -6.34 0.23
CA TRP A 382 22.10 -5.68 0.31
C TRP A 382 21.91 -4.16 0.33
N ARG A 383 22.80 -3.45 1.01
CA ARG A 383 22.97 -2.01 0.83
C ARG A 383 23.60 -1.72 -0.54
N LEU A 384 23.10 -0.70 -1.23
CA LEU A 384 23.71 -0.26 -2.49
C LEU A 384 24.99 0.52 -2.22
N GLU A 385 24.95 1.48 -1.31
CA GLU A 385 26.10 2.29 -0.90
C GLU A 385 26.51 1.93 0.54
N HIS A 386 27.81 1.71 0.77
CA HIS A 386 28.30 1.27 2.07
C HIS A 386 28.40 2.40 3.09
N ASP A 387 28.44 3.65 2.66
CA ASP A 387 28.52 4.83 3.53
C ASP A 387 27.16 5.32 4.04
N ASP A 388 26.06 4.80 3.48
CA ASP A 388 24.69 5.08 3.90
C ASP A 388 24.10 3.90 4.69
N GLY A 389 23.17 4.19 5.59
CA GLY A 389 22.55 3.23 6.50
C GLY A 389 21.46 2.37 5.87
N ILE A 390 20.79 1.57 6.74
CA ILE A 390 19.54 0.85 6.43
C ILE A 390 18.38 1.51 7.16
N TYR A 391 17.19 1.45 6.54
CA TYR A 391 16.01 2.17 6.99
C TYR A 391 14.80 1.25 7.09
N SER A 392 13.86 1.57 7.99
CA SER A 392 12.55 0.94 8.05
C SER A 392 11.62 1.41 6.92
N PRO A 393 10.49 0.75 6.68
CA PRO A 393 9.49 1.21 5.72
C PRO A 393 8.95 2.63 5.99
N SER A 394 8.92 3.04 7.27
CA SER A 394 8.54 4.41 7.66
C SER A 394 9.65 5.45 7.42
N GLY A 395 10.84 5.02 7.02
CA GLY A 395 12.00 5.90 6.79
C GLY A 395 12.88 6.15 8.02
N ARG A 396 12.58 5.53 9.17
CA ARG A 396 13.46 5.58 10.33
C ARG A 396 14.79 4.92 10.01
N LEU A 397 15.92 5.59 10.29
CA LEU A 397 17.23 4.98 10.25
C LEU A 397 17.30 3.87 11.29
N LEU A 398 17.54 2.64 10.85
CA LEU A 398 17.71 1.47 11.72
C LEU A 398 19.16 1.34 12.18
N ARG A 399 20.08 1.38 11.22
CA ARG A 399 21.53 1.36 11.50
C ARG A 399 22.27 2.26 10.54
N SER A 400 23.22 3.03 11.06
CA SER A 400 24.10 3.88 10.25
C SER A 400 25.05 3.04 9.40
N GLY A 401 25.38 3.55 8.20
CA GLY A 401 26.41 2.99 7.36
C GLY A 401 27.83 3.09 7.92
N ARG A 402 28.01 3.99 8.88
CA ARG A 402 29.32 4.25 9.49
C ARG A 402 29.85 3.03 10.25
N GLY A 403 31.09 2.69 10.05
CA GLY A 403 31.74 1.62 10.79
C GLY A 403 31.69 0.22 10.16
N SER A 404 31.02 0.05 9.00
CA SER A 404 31.02 -1.21 8.26
C SER A 404 30.98 -0.99 6.75
N ALA A 405 31.88 -1.62 6.03
CA ALA A 405 31.89 -1.68 4.57
C ALA A 405 31.05 -2.86 4.01
N ALA A 406 30.47 -3.69 4.88
CA ALA A 406 29.70 -4.84 4.46
C ALA A 406 28.38 -4.39 3.79
N ARG A 407 28.03 -4.98 2.65
CA ARG A 407 26.79 -4.67 1.91
C ARG A 407 25.65 -5.61 2.26
N TYR A 408 25.93 -6.88 2.55
CA TYR A 408 24.90 -7.89 2.81
C TYR A 408 24.22 -7.64 4.16
N VAL A 409 22.87 -7.47 4.11
CA VAL A 409 22.05 -7.10 5.27
C VAL A 409 21.36 -8.32 5.87
N SER A 410 20.58 -9.06 5.09
CA SER A 410 19.83 -10.23 5.57
C SER A 410 19.37 -11.12 4.41
N THR A 411 19.01 -12.36 4.74
CA THR A 411 18.12 -13.19 3.94
C THR A 411 16.88 -13.49 4.78
N GLU A 412 15.73 -13.27 4.19
CA GLU A 412 14.43 -13.56 4.78
C GLU A 412 13.73 -14.66 4.01
N PHE A 413 13.15 -15.62 4.73
CA PHE A 413 12.29 -16.67 4.19
C PHE A 413 10.90 -16.45 4.73
N SER A 414 9.84 -16.55 3.89
CA SER A 414 8.48 -16.48 4.39
C SER A 414 7.55 -17.55 3.78
N LEU A 415 6.54 -17.90 4.58
CA LEU A 415 5.42 -18.74 4.20
C LEU A 415 4.14 -17.98 4.53
N ASN A 416 3.28 -17.80 3.55
CA ASN A 416 1.98 -17.17 3.70
C ASN A 416 0.88 -18.13 3.21
N ALA A 417 -0.14 -18.32 4.05
CA ALA A 417 -1.33 -19.12 3.74
C ALA A 417 -2.56 -18.24 3.94
N THR A 418 -3.31 -17.98 2.87
CA THR A 418 -4.58 -17.24 2.93
C THR A 418 -5.72 -18.15 2.53
N TRP A 419 -6.67 -18.34 3.45
CA TRP A 419 -7.90 -19.09 3.24
C TRP A 419 -9.11 -18.15 3.20
N GLN A 420 -9.75 -18.05 2.03
CA GLN A 420 -11.03 -17.37 1.87
C GLN A 420 -12.14 -18.31 2.38
N ILE A 421 -12.54 -18.17 3.63
CA ILE A 421 -13.56 -19.00 4.28
C ILE A 421 -14.89 -18.83 3.53
N ASP A 422 -15.28 -17.59 3.31
CA ASP A 422 -16.39 -17.20 2.43
C ASP A 422 -16.06 -15.82 1.78
N PRO A 423 -16.86 -15.29 0.87
CA PRO A 423 -16.55 -14.00 0.21
C PRO A 423 -16.42 -12.79 1.15
N ASN A 424 -16.79 -12.93 2.42
CA ASN A 424 -16.76 -11.87 3.44
C ASN A 424 -15.70 -12.10 4.52
N MET A 425 -15.18 -13.32 4.62
CA MET A 425 -14.29 -13.69 5.71
C MET A 425 -13.07 -14.45 5.22
N SER A 426 -11.90 -14.00 5.64
CA SER A 426 -10.61 -14.62 5.33
C SER A 426 -9.77 -14.85 6.58
N LEU A 427 -8.99 -15.93 6.55
CA LEU A 427 -7.99 -16.26 7.56
C LEU A 427 -6.63 -16.30 6.87
N THR A 428 -5.66 -15.54 7.39
CA THR A 428 -4.28 -15.53 6.93
C THR A 428 -3.36 -15.98 8.03
N GLY A 429 -2.44 -16.89 7.72
CA GLY A 429 -1.33 -17.27 8.58
C GLY A 429 0.00 -17.01 7.88
N ILE A 430 0.95 -16.40 8.59
CA ILE A 430 2.27 -16.05 8.08
C ILE A 430 3.32 -16.56 9.06
N TYR A 431 4.37 -17.17 8.53
CA TYR A 431 5.61 -17.41 9.23
C TYR A 431 6.75 -16.81 8.43
N ALA A 432 7.63 -16.07 9.07
CA ALA A 432 8.84 -15.55 8.44
C ALA A 432 10.05 -15.72 9.36
N HIS A 433 11.22 -15.93 8.74
CA HIS A 433 12.51 -16.06 9.42
C HIS A 433 13.55 -15.20 8.72
N SER A 434 14.31 -14.41 9.49
CA SER A 434 15.37 -13.55 8.97
C SER A 434 16.73 -13.93 9.54
N PHE A 435 17.66 -14.25 8.63
CA PHE A 435 19.07 -14.50 8.93
C PHE A 435 19.85 -13.19 8.76
N PRO A 436 20.50 -12.67 9.82
CA PRO A 436 21.30 -11.45 9.74
C PRO A 436 22.55 -11.64 8.89
N GLY A 437 22.83 -10.67 8.02
CA GLY A 437 24.03 -10.64 7.19
C GLY A 437 25.23 -9.97 7.88
N ALA A 438 26.31 -9.86 7.12
CA ALA A 438 27.57 -9.31 7.61
C ALA A 438 27.45 -7.86 8.09
N PHE A 439 26.60 -7.02 7.44
CA PHE A 439 26.38 -5.66 7.89
C PHE A 439 25.74 -5.61 9.29
N VAL A 440 24.68 -6.38 9.48
CA VAL A 440 23.96 -6.44 10.77
C VAL A 440 24.91 -6.96 11.86
N THR A 441 25.68 -8.01 11.59
CA THR A 441 26.65 -8.60 12.53
C THR A 441 27.76 -7.63 12.94
N GLN A 442 28.18 -6.74 12.03
CA GLN A 442 29.26 -5.79 12.29
C GLN A 442 28.79 -4.50 12.98
N THR A 443 27.49 -4.22 12.99
CA THR A 443 26.95 -2.93 13.44
C THR A 443 26.09 -2.98 14.69
N GLY A 444 25.84 -4.17 15.25
CA GLY A 444 25.05 -4.31 16.48
C GLY A 444 24.62 -5.75 16.77
N PRO A 445 23.59 -5.96 17.61
CA PRO A 445 23.00 -7.26 17.83
C PRO A 445 22.56 -7.91 16.51
N ALA A 446 22.77 -9.22 16.39
CA ALA A 446 22.57 -9.95 15.14
C ALA A 446 21.96 -11.33 15.42
N LYS A 447 20.86 -11.35 16.15
CA LYS A 447 20.08 -12.56 16.38
C LYS A 447 19.15 -12.80 15.20
N ASP A 448 18.91 -14.07 14.88
CA ASP A 448 17.87 -14.43 13.92
C ASP A 448 16.50 -13.95 14.43
N ILE A 449 15.62 -13.58 13.51
CA ILE A 449 14.27 -13.16 13.83
C ILE A 449 13.31 -14.24 13.37
N ASP A 450 12.39 -14.67 14.26
CA ASP A 450 11.22 -15.47 13.90
C ASP A 450 9.98 -14.60 14.03
N PHE A 451 9.09 -14.66 13.05
CA PHE A 451 7.82 -13.94 13.01
C PHE A 451 6.67 -14.89 12.73
N LEU A 452 5.63 -14.76 13.51
CA LEU A 452 4.35 -15.46 13.33
C LEU A 452 3.22 -14.45 13.34
N GLU A 453 2.34 -14.51 12.33
CA GLU A 453 1.09 -13.75 12.28
C GLU A 453 -0.09 -14.68 12.01
N ILE A 454 -1.21 -14.43 12.70
CA ILE A 454 -2.51 -15.02 12.39
C ILE A 454 -3.52 -13.88 12.33
N THR A 455 -4.17 -13.71 11.18
CA THR A 455 -5.12 -12.61 10.94
C THR A 455 -6.47 -13.17 10.47
N LEU A 456 -7.54 -12.84 11.18
CA LEU A 456 -8.92 -13.05 10.76
C LEU A 456 -9.51 -11.71 10.34
N THR A 457 -10.05 -11.63 9.12
CA THR A 457 -10.73 -10.43 8.61
C THR A 457 -12.15 -10.78 8.18
N ALA A 458 -13.12 -10.00 8.66
CA ALA A 458 -14.52 -10.09 8.26
C ALA A 458 -15.00 -8.74 7.73
N GLN A 459 -15.76 -8.74 6.61
CA GLN A 459 -16.24 -7.56 5.91
C GLN A 459 -17.72 -7.70 5.58
N PHE A 460 -18.47 -6.61 5.69
CA PHE A 460 -19.88 -6.58 5.34
C PHE A 460 -20.27 -5.32 4.59
#